data_9c04a57dd572d08158e38e726f145b83
#
_entry.id   9c04a57dd572d08158e38e726f145b83
#
_cell.length_a   1.000
_cell.length_b   1.000
_cell.length_c   1.000
_cell.angle_alpha   90.00
_cell.angle_beta   90.00
_cell.angle_gamma   90.00
#
_symmetry.space_group_name_H-M   'P 1'
#
loop_
_entity.id
_entity.type
_entity.pdbx_description
1 polymer ?
#
loop_
_entity_poly.entity_id
_entity_poly.type
_entity_poly.pdbx_seq_one_letter_code
_entity_poly.pdbx_strand_id
1 'polypeptide(L)'
;MNLKSIITVMALILIMFMAAIETSIISLALPTIKNSLNAGNLVSLVFTVYFIALVIANPIVGELMSRFKIIYIAVVGVLLFALGSLMSGLSQTFTFLIISRIVQGFGAGVMMSLSQIVPKLAFEIPLRYKIMGIVGSVWGISSIIGPLLGGAILEFAS
;
A
#
# COMPACT_ATOMS: atom_id res chain seq x y z
N MET A 1 27.24 1.72 4.44
CA MET A 1 26.16 2.54 3.86
C MET A 1 26.25 3.98 4.40
N ASN A 2 26.06 4.95 3.52
CA ASN A 2 26.00 6.34 3.95
C ASN A 2 24.59 6.71 4.46
N LEU A 3 24.45 7.92 5.00
CA LEU A 3 23.17 8.37 5.58
C LEU A 3 22.03 8.37 4.54
N LYS A 4 22.32 8.80 3.30
CA LYS A 4 21.31 8.80 2.22
C LYS A 4 20.79 7.38 1.92
N SER A 5 21.68 6.40 1.89
CA SER A 5 21.31 5.00 1.66
C SER A 5 20.44 4.46 2.79
N ILE A 6 20.78 4.78 4.05
CA ILE A 6 19.99 4.37 5.21
C ILE A 6 18.59 4.98 5.16
N ILE A 7 18.47 6.27 4.85
CA ILE A 7 17.19 6.95 4.71
C ILE A 7 16.35 6.32 3.60
N THR A 8 16.96 6.01 2.46
CA THR A 8 16.28 5.36 1.34
C THR A 8 15.71 4.00 1.76
N VAL A 9 16.51 3.15 2.42
CA VAL A 9 16.06 1.84 2.89
C VAL A 9 14.92 1.98 3.90
N MET A 10 15.05 2.89 4.85
CA MET A 10 13.99 3.14 5.84
C MET A 10 12.69 3.61 5.19
N ALA A 11 12.79 4.49 4.20
CA ALA A 11 11.61 4.96 3.45
C ALA A 11 10.92 3.81 2.72
N LEU A 12 11.68 2.93 2.06
CA LEU A 12 11.13 1.76 1.37
C LEU A 12 10.44 0.80 2.34
N ILE A 13 11.05 0.55 3.51
CA ILE A 13 10.46 -0.29 4.55
C ILE A 13 9.13 0.30 5.03
N LEU A 14 9.09 1.60 5.32
CA LEU A 14 7.87 2.28 5.78
C LEU A 14 6.77 2.23 4.72
N ILE A 15 7.10 2.48 3.47
CA ILE A 15 6.16 2.42 2.35
C ILE A 15 5.53 1.03 2.24
N MET A 16 6.34 -0.01 2.26
CA MET A 16 5.86 -1.38 2.17
C MET A 16 5.05 -1.79 3.40
N PHE A 17 5.48 -1.36 4.57
CA PHE A 17 4.78 -1.62 5.82
C PHE A 17 3.37 -1.00 5.81
N MET A 18 3.24 0.25 5.37
CA MET A 18 1.94 0.91 5.25
C MET A 18 0.99 0.16 4.33
N ALA A 19 1.47 -0.25 3.15
CA ALA A 19 0.64 -0.98 2.19
C ALA A 19 0.22 -2.36 2.71
N ALA A 20 1.15 -3.07 3.35
CA ALA A 20 0.90 -4.41 3.86
C ALA A 20 -0.04 -4.41 5.07
N ILE A 21 0.15 -3.50 6.01
CA ILE A 21 -0.71 -3.36 7.21
C ILE A 21 -2.12 -2.98 6.78
N GLU A 22 -2.26 -2.05 5.85
CA GLU A 22 -3.57 -1.61 5.37
C GLU A 22 -4.37 -2.78 4.78
N THR A 23 -3.73 -3.60 3.97
CA THR A 23 -4.36 -4.79 3.39
C THR A 23 -4.85 -5.76 4.47
N SER A 24 -4.06 -5.96 5.52
CA SER A 24 -4.42 -6.82 6.65
C SER A 24 -5.59 -6.24 7.44
N ILE A 25 -5.59 -4.95 7.71
CA ILE A 25 -6.66 -4.28 8.48
C ILE A 25 -7.98 -4.34 7.72
N ILE A 26 -7.96 -4.09 6.41
CA ILE A 26 -9.18 -4.18 5.57
C ILE A 26 -9.73 -5.61 5.57
N SER A 27 -8.87 -6.61 5.55
CA SER A 27 -9.29 -8.01 5.64
C SER A 27 -10.14 -8.29 6.89
N LEU A 28 -9.72 -7.75 8.03
CA LEU A 28 -10.46 -7.88 9.29
C LEU A 28 -11.74 -7.04 9.31
N ALA A 29 -11.75 -5.92 8.61
CA ALA A 29 -12.89 -5.01 8.57
C ALA A 29 -13.99 -5.46 7.58
N LEU A 30 -13.73 -6.44 6.71
CA LEU A 30 -14.70 -6.88 5.69
C LEU A 30 -16.08 -7.23 6.23
N PRO A 31 -16.23 -8.02 7.32
CA PRO A 31 -17.57 -8.31 7.85
C PRO A 31 -18.32 -7.05 8.29
N THR A 32 -17.63 -6.11 8.93
CA THR A 32 -18.20 -4.85 9.35
C THR A 32 -18.63 -3.99 8.15
N ILE A 33 -17.79 -3.91 7.12
CA ILE A 33 -18.09 -3.19 5.87
C ILE A 33 -19.33 -3.80 5.20
N LYS A 34 -19.38 -5.14 5.11
CA LYS A 34 -20.50 -5.84 4.50
C LYS A 34 -21.83 -5.46 5.17
N ASN A 35 -21.85 -5.44 6.50
CA ASN A 35 -23.06 -5.15 7.28
C ASN A 35 -23.38 -3.64 7.30
N SER A 36 -22.38 -2.80 7.56
CA SER A 36 -22.57 -1.36 7.71
C SER A 36 -22.98 -0.65 6.41
N LEU A 37 -22.43 -1.09 5.28
CA LEU A 37 -22.66 -0.47 3.97
C LEU A 37 -23.60 -1.28 3.07
N ASN A 38 -24.22 -2.33 3.61
CA ASN A 38 -25.15 -3.21 2.87
C ASN A 38 -24.53 -3.75 1.55
N ALA A 39 -23.24 -4.10 1.59
CA ALA A 39 -22.49 -4.51 0.40
C ALA A 39 -22.90 -5.89 -0.13
N GLY A 40 -23.45 -6.74 0.72
CA GLY A 40 -23.85 -8.09 0.34
C GLY A 40 -22.69 -8.91 -0.22
N ASN A 41 -22.93 -9.60 -1.32
CA ASN A 41 -21.92 -10.41 -1.99
C ASN A 41 -20.88 -9.58 -2.75
N LEU A 42 -21.07 -8.27 -2.89
CA LEU A 42 -20.15 -7.39 -3.59
C LEU A 42 -19.00 -6.90 -2.70
N VAL A 43 -18.99 -7.28 -1.43
CA VAL A 43 -17.94 -6.85 -0.48
C VAL A 43 -16.52 -7.20 -0.96
N SER A 44 -16.36 -8.31 -1.68
CA SER A 44 -15.06 -8.72 -2.23
C SER A 44 -14.48 -7.73 -3.24
N LEU A 45 -15.32 -6.86 -3.84
CA LEU A 45 -14.86 -5.82 -4.75
C LEU A 45 -13.91 -4.83 -4.07
N VAL A 46 -13.99 -4.70 -2.75
CA VAL A 46 -13.06 -3.86 -1.96
C VAL A 46 -11.61 -4.26 -2.23
N PHE A 47 -11.31 -5.55 -2.30
CA PHE A 47 -9.98 -6.03 -2.68
C PHE A 47 -9.77 -6.03 -4.19
N THR A 48 -10.75 -6.50 -4.94
CA THR A 48 -10.61 -6.67 -6.40
C THR A 48 -10.25 -5.35 -7.09
N VAL A 49 -10.99 -4.26 -6.81
CA VAL A 49 -10.70 -2.96 -7.42
C VAL A 49 -9.37 -2.39 -6.97
N TYR A 50 -8.98 -2.63 -5.72
CA TYR A 50 -7.69 -2.22 -5.18
C TYR A 50 -6.54 -2.89 -5.94
N PHE A 51 -6.58 -4.21 -6.10
CA PHE A 51 -5.52 -4.95 -6.80
C PHE A 51 -5.49 -4.66 -8.30
N ILE A 52 -6.64 -4.47 -8.93
CA ILE A 52 -6.70 -4.06 -10.34
C ILE A 52 -6.01 -2.71 -10.53
N ALA A 53 -6.34 -1.72 -9.70
CA ALA A 53 -5.71 -0.40 -9.74
C ALA A 53 -4.21 -0.48 -9.49
N LEU A 54 -3.78 -1.30 -8.53
CA LEU A 54 -2.38 -1.54 -8.20
C LEU A 54 -1.61 -2.11 -9.42
N VAL A 55 -2.18 -3.10 -10.09
CA VAL A 55 -1.56 -3.73 -11.27
C VAL A 55 -1.47 -2.73 -12.42
N ILE A 56 -2.52 -1.94 -12.64
CA ILE A 56 -2.54 -0.91 -13.70
C ILE A 56 -1.49 0.17 -13.42
N ALA A 57 -1.25 0.51 -12.16
CA ALA A 57 -0.26 1.53 -11.78
C ALA A 57 1.18 1.12 -12.14
N ASN A 58 1.51 -0.16 -12.10
CA ASN A 58 2.87 -0.64 -12.32
C ASN A 58 3.49 -0.19 -13.67
N PRO A 59 2.87 -0.42 -14.84
CA PRO A 59 3.43 0.05 -16.09
C PRO A 59 3.41 1.58 -16.21
N ILE A 60 2.45 2.25 -15.59
CA ILE A 60 2.38 3.71 -15.56
C ILE A 60 3.60 4.27 -14.83
N VAL A 61 3.99 3.69 -13.71
CA VAL A 61 5.20 4.09 -12.97
C VAL A 61 6.45 3.92 -13.83
N GLY A 62 6.57 2.81 -14.54
CA GLY A 62 7.69 2.58 -15.45
C GLY A 62 7.84 3.69 -16.50
N GLU A 63 6.73 4.11 -17.11
CA GLU A 63 6.73 5.21 -18.08
C GLU A 63 7.04 6.56 -17.40
N LEU A 64 6.46 6.82 -16.24
CA LEU A 64 6.68 8.07 -15.52
C LEU A 64 8.14 8.24 -15.08
N MET A 65 8.81 7.15 -14.73
CA MET A 65 10.22 7.19 -14.32
C MET A 65 11.16 7.61 -15.43
N SER A 66 10.77 7.46 -16.69
CA SER A 66 11.54 7.96 -17.84
C SER A 66 11.42 9.47 -18.04
N ARG A 67 10.41 10.10 -17.44
CA ARG A 67 10.07 11.52 -17.65
C ARG A 67 10.24 12.39 -16.41
N PHE A 68 10.05 11.83 -15.22
CA PHE A 68 10.03 12.56 -13.96
C PHE A 68 11.02 11.99 -12.98
N LYS A 69 11.46 12.80 -12.02
CA LYS A 69 12.31 12.36 -10.92
C LYS A 69 11.52 11.42 -10.00
N ILE A 70 12.20 10.41 -9.47
CA ILE A 70 11.61 9.40 -8.56
C ILE A 70 10.92 10.05 -7.37
N ILE A 71 11.50 11.13 -6.83
CA ILE A 71 10.92 11.79 -5.65
C ILE A 71 9.50 12.33 -5.92
N TYR A 72 9.24 12.88 -7.11
CA TYR A 72 7.91 13.35 -7.45
C TYR A 72 6.91 12.20 -7.58
N ILE A 73 7.33 11.11 -8.19
CA ILE A 73 6.51 9.89 -8.31
C ILE A 73 6.19 9.33 -6.93
N ALA A 74 7.19 9.26 -6.04
CA ALA A 74 7.02 8.78 -4.67
C ALA A 74 6.03 9.64 -3.88
N VAL A 75 6.16 10.97 -3.98
CA VAL A 75 5.25 11.89 -3.29
C VAL A 75 3.82 11.72 -3.79
N VAL A 76 3.61 11.64 -5.10
CA VAL A 76 2.29 11.43 -5.68
C VAL A 76 1.71 10.09 -5.22
N GLY A 77 2.50 9.03 -5.20
CA GLY A 77 2.07 7.70 -4.74
C GLY A 77 1.62 7.71 -3.28
N VAL A 78 2.41 8.31 -2.41
CA VAL A 78 2.08 8.42 -0.98
C VAL A 78 0.83 9.28 -0.78
N LEU A 79 0.70 10.40 -1.49
CA LEU A 79 -0.47 11.26 -1.41
C LEU A 79 -1.75 10.56 -1.90
N LEU A 80 -1.67 9.81 -3.01
CA LEU A 80 -2.80 9.02 -3.50
C LEU A 80 -3.22 7.96 -2.49
N PHE A 81 -2.26 7.26 -1.89
CA PHE A 81 -2.52 6.25 -0.87
C PHE A 81 -3.18 6.88 0.36
N ALA A 82 -2.63 7.97 0.85
CA ALA A 82 -3.17 8.69 2.01
C ALA A 82 -4.56 9.23 1.73
N LEU A 83 -4.78 9.83 0.56
CA LEU A 83 -6.08 10.35 0.15
C LEU A 83 -7.12 9.23 0.05
N GLY A 84 -6.77 8.12 -0.59
CA GLY A 84 -7.65 6.96 -0.70
C GLY A 84 -7.97 6.35 0.66
N SER A 85 -6.98 6.28 1.56
CA SER A 85 -7.17 5.81 2.94
C SER A 85 -8.13 6.72 3.71
N LEU A 86 -7.95 8.03 3.62
CA LEU A 86 -8.83 9.01 4.25
C LEU A 86 -10.27 8.91 3.70
N MET A 87 -10.41 8.84 2.38
CA MET A 87 -11.71 8.65 1.73
C MET A 87 -12.39 7.36 2.19
N SER A 88 -11.64 6.27 2.31
CA SER A 88 -12.18 4.98 2.80
C SER A 88 -12.70 5.11 4.23
N GLY A 89 -11.96 5.79 5.09
CA GLY A 89 -12.36 6.00 6.48
C GLY A 89 -13.60 6.89 6.63
N LEU A 90 -13.84 7.78 5.68
CA LEU A 90 -15.01 8.68 5.66
C LEU A 90 -16.17 8.13 4.83
N SER A 91 -16.06 6.92 4.30
CA SER A 91 -17.08 6.33 3.44
C SER A 91 -18.38 6.07 4.18
N GLN A 92 -19.48 6.56 3.64
CA GLN A 92 -20.84 6.32 4.14
C GLN A 92 -21.66 5.42 3.19
N THR A 93 -21.16 5.22 1.97
CA THR A 93 -21.79 4.36 0.97
C THR A 93 -20.76 3.37 0.43
N PHE A 94 -21.22 2.21 -0.03
CA PHE A 94 -20.36 1.21 -0.64
C PHE A 94 -19.72 1.73 -1.93
N THR A 95 -20.46 2.47 -2.75
CA THR A 95 -19.94 3.06 -3.99
C THR A 95 -18.77 4.00 -3.72
N PHE A 96 -18.91 4.86 -2.71
CA PHE A 96 -17.82 5.78 -2.33
C PHE A 96 -16.59 5.01 -1.82
N LEU A 97 -16.80 3.93 -1.05
CA LEU A 97 -15.70 3.07 -0.59
C LEU A 97 -14.97 2.43 -1.78
N ILE A 98 -15.69 1.94 -2.79
CA ILE A 98 -15.07 1.36 -3.98
C ILE A 98 -14.22 2.39 -4.73
N ILE A 99 -14.72 3.61 -4.90
CA ILE A 99 -13.96 4.70 -5.53
C ILE A 99 -12.68 4.99 -4.74
N SER A 100 -12.78 5.07 -3.42
CA SER A 100 -11.62 5.31 -2.56
C SER A 100 -10.60 4.17 -2.62
N ARG A 101 -11.05 2.94 -2.77
CA ARG A 101 -10.16 1.79 -2.94
C ARG A 101 -9.41 1.82 -4.27
N ILE A 102 -10.03 2.31 -5.33
CA ILE A 102 -9.36 2.51 -6.62
C ILE A 102 -8.24 3.55 -6.48
N VAL A 103 -8.51 4.68 -5.87
CA VAL A 103 -7.51 5.75 -5.62
C VAL A 103 -6.35 5.20 -4.78
N GLN A 104 -6.67 4.49 -3.70
CA GLN A 104 -5.68 3.91 -2.80
C GLN A 104 -4.85 2.84 -3.50
N GLY A 105 -5.46 2.03 -4.36
CA GLY A 105 -4.79 1.00 -5.14
C GLY A 105 -3.74 1.58 -6.10
N PHE A 106 -4.03 2.69 -6.76
CA PHE A 106 -3.05 3.39 -7.59
C PHE A 106 -1.86 3.86 -6.76
N GLY A 107 -2.11 4.45 -5.60
CA GLY A 107 -1.04 4.87 -4.68
C GLY A 107 -0.19 3.69 -4.22
N ALA A 108 -0.82 2.60 -3.81
CA ALA A 108 -0.13 1.38 -3.39
C ALA A 108 0.70 0.78 -4.53
N GLY A 109 0.19 0.79 -5.76
CA GLY A 109 0.92 0.31 -6.93
C GLY A 109 2.17 1.12 -7.21
N VAL A 110 2.09 2.44 -7.08
CA VAL A 110 3.26 3.33 -7.19
C VAL A 110 4.29 2.98 -6.11
N MET A 111 3.86 2.85 -4.87
CA MET A 111 4.74 2.53 -3.74
C MET A 111 5.41 1.17 -3.92
N MET A 112 4.67 0.16 -4.33
CA MET A 112 5.21 -1.19 -4.57
C MET A 112 6.19 -1.22 -5.73
N SER A 113 5.90 -0.51 -6.82
CA SER A 113 6.81 -0.41 -7.96
C SER A 113 8.13 0.24 -7.54
N LEU A 114 8.06 1.33 -6.78
CA LEU A 114 9.27 2.02 -6.30
C LEU A 114 10.08 1.15 -5.35
N SER A 115 9.43 0.37 -4.49
CA SER A 115 10.14 -0.51 -3.55
C SER A 115 10.94 -1.61 -4.26
N GLN A 116 10.57 -1.97 -5.48
CA GLN A 116 11.31 -2.93 -6.29
C GLN A 116 12.33 -2.27 -7.20
N ILE A 117 12.04 -1.09 -7.71
CA ILE A 117 12.89 -0.40 -8.69
C ILE A 117 14.02 0.38 -8.02
N VAL A 118 13.73 1.09 -6.94
CA VAL A 118 14.72 1.94 -6.25
C VAL A 118 15.94 1.15 -5.77
N PRO A 119 15.81 -0.04 -5.19
CA PRO A 119 17.00 -0.83 -4.83
C PRO A 119 17.87 -1.20 -6.02
N LYS A 120 17.27 -1.43 -7.19
CA LYS A 120 18.01 -1.76 -8.41
C LYS A 120 18.81 -0.57 -8.94
N LEU A 121 18.32 0.65 -8.73
CA LEU A 121 18.96 1.88 -9.20
C LEU A 121 19.95 2.45 -8.19
N ALA A 122 19.69 2.29 -6.90
CA ALA A 122 20.44 2.95 -5.83
C ALA A 122 21.56 2.09 -5.24
N PHE A 123 21.50 0.76 -5.39
CA PHE A 123 22.42 -0.16 -4.74
C PHE A 123 23.02 -1.15 -5.74
N GLU A 124 24.28 -1.54 -5.49
CA GLU A 124 24.99 -2.56 -6.26
C GLU A 124 24.81 -3.93 -5.63
N ILE A 125 25.02 -4.98 -6.44
CA ILE A 125 25.07 -6.37 -5.98
C ILE A 125 26.33 -6.56 -5.11
N PRO A 126 26.30 -7.25 -3.95
CA PRO A 126 25.18 -8.04 -3.39
C PRO A 126 24.21 -7.27 -2.49
N LEU A 127 24.51 -6.02 -2.14
CA LEU A 127 23.72 -5.22 -1.21
C LEU A 127 22.28 -5.05 -1.70
N ARG A 128 22.09 -4.89 -3.01
CA ARG A 128 20.78 -4.80 -3.65
C ARG A 128 19.85 -5.95 -3.24
N TYR A 129 20.34 -7.19 -3.32
CA TYR A 129 19.54 -8.37 -2.99
C TYR A 129 19.20 -8.46 -1.50
N LYS A 130 20.13 -8.04 -0.64
CA LYS A 130 19.87 -7.97 0.80
C LYS A 130 18.75 -6.97 1.12
N ILE A 131 18.79 -5.78 0.50
CA ILE A 131 17.79 -4.74 0.70
C ILE A 131 16.44 -5.19 0.15
N MET A 132 16.39 -5.78 -1.03
CA MET A 132 15.15 -6.31 -1.60
C MET A 132 14.56 -7.41 -0.71
N GLY A 133 15.40 -8.25 -0.12
CA GLY A 133 14.98 -9.28 0.83
C GLY A 133 14.37 -8.67 2.11
N ILE A 134 15.00 -7.63 2.65
CA ILE A 134 14.50 -6.93 3.84
C ILE A 134 13.15 -6.27 3.53
N VAL A 135 13.06 -5.55 2.43
CA VAL A 135 11.82 -4.86 2.02
C VAL A 135 10.70 -5.89 1.77
N GLY A 136 11.03 -7.00 1.10
CA GLY A 136 10.07 -8.06 0.84
C GLY A 136 9.58 -8.76 2.11
N SER A 137 10.46 -8.94 3.11
CA SER A 137 10.10 -9.58 4.39
C SER A 137 9.10 -8.75 5.20
N VAL A 138 8.97 -7.47 4.90
CA VAL A 138 7.98 -6.59 5.55
C VAL A 138 6.57 -7.13 5.35
N TRP A 139 6.25 -7.70 4.19
CA TRP A 139 4.95 -8.33 3.95
C TRP A 139 4.68 -9.49 4.91
N GLY A 140 5.67 -10.37 5.11
CA GLY A 140 5.55 -11.49 6.04
C GLY A 140 5.37 -11.03 7.49
N ILE A 141 6.15 -10.05 7.92
CA ILE A 141 6.05 -9.48 9.27
C ILE A 141 4.70 -8.78 9.43
N SER A 142 4.27 -8.01 8.45
CA SER A 142 2.99 -7.29 8.48
C SER A 142 1.79 -8.23 8.50
N SER A 143 1.90 -9.40 7.89
CA SER A 143 0.83 -10.42 7.92
C SER A 143 0.57 -10.95 9.34
N ILE A 144 1.56 -10.86 10.23
CA ILE A 144 1.43 -11.23 11.64
C ILE A 144 0.98 -10.02 12.46
N ILE A 145 1.62 -8.88 12.27
CA ILE A 145 1.34 -7.66 13.04
C ILE A 145 -0.03 -7.06 12.69
N GLY A 146 -0.42 -7.10 11.41
CA GLY A 146 -1.68 -6.52 10.94
C GLY A 146 -2.90 -7.04 11.67
N PRO A 147 -3.14 -8.37 11.72
CA PRO A 147 -4.25 -8.95 12.48
C PRO A 147 -4.22 -8.57 13.96
N LEU A 148 -3.04 -8.53 14.58
CA LEU A 148 -2.92 -8.15 16.00
C LEU A 148 -3.33 -6.69 16.21
N LEU A 149 -2.85 -5.78 15.39
CA LEU A 149 -3.21 -4.36 15.46
C LEU A 149 -4.69 -4.14 15.11
N GLY A 150 -5.16 -4.78 14.06
CA GLY A 150 -6.55 -4.66 13.63
C GLY A 150 -7.51 -5.19 14.68
N GLY A 151 -7.19 -6.35 15.29
CA GLY A 151 -7.96 -6.92 16.39
C GLY A 151 -8.01 -5.98 17.58
N ALA A 152 -6.86 -5.44 18.00
CA ALA A 152 -6.78 -4.48 19.09
C ALA A 152 -7.61 -3.22 18.81
N ILE A 153 -7.50 -2.65 17.60
CA ILE A 153 -8.28 -1.47 17.20
C ILE A 153 -9.78 -1.75 17.28
N LEU A 154 -10.22 -2.88 16.74
CA LEU A 154 -11.64 -3.25 16.77
C LEU A 154 -12.15 -3.46 18.20
N GLU A 155 -11.35 -4.04 19.08
CA GLU A 155 -11.70 -4.24 20.48
C GLU A 155 -11.85 -2.92 21.23
N PHE A 156 -10.93 -1.99 21.04
CA PHE A 156 -10.96 -0.67 21.70
C PHE A 156 -11.96 0.30 21.07
N ALA A 157 -12.31 0.12 19.80
CA ALA A 157 -13.22 1.01 19.07
C ALA A 157 -14.70 0.59 19.17
N SER A 158 -14.97 -0.62 19.70
CA SER A 158 -16.34 -1.14 19.84
C SER A 158 -17.01 -0.82 21.21
#